data_6ba8f6861f1b6b46cf2815a60c234e7c
#
_entry.id   6ba8f6861f1b6b46cf2815a60c234e7c
#
_cell.length_a   1.000
_cell.length_b   1.000
_cell.length_c   1.000
_cell.angle_alpha   90.00
_cell.angle_beta   90.00
_cell.angle_gamma   90.00
#
_symmetry.space_group_name_H-M   'P 1'
#
loop_
_entity.id
_entity.type
_entity.pdbx_description
1 polymer ?
#
loop_
_entity_poly.entity_id
_entity_poly.type
_entity_poly.pdbx_seq_one_letter_code
_entity_poly.pdbx_strand_id
1 'polypeptide(L)'
;MATFITLANFTDQGIKGVKDSPKRAEAFKAMAAKAGMSVKSLYWTLGHYDLVVVVEAPDAATATSLNLAVASLGNVRTETLTAFSAEEFGRILGKMP
;
A
#
# COMPACT_ATOMS: atom_id res chain seq x y z
N MET A 1 12.49 -9.53 0.40
CA MET A 1 11.20 -8.88 0.13
C MET A 1 11.41 -7.42 -0.18
N ALA A 2 10.66 -6.90 -1.10
CA ALA A 2 10.71 -5.48 -1.44
C ALA A 2 9.69 -4.71 -0.61
N THR A 3 10.00 -3.44 -0.33
CA THR A 3 9.13 -2.56 0.44
C THR A 3 8.42 -1.58 -0.48
N PHE A 4 7.12 -1.42 -0.28
CA PHE A 4 6.30 -0.48 -1.03
C PHE A 4 5.50 0.39 -0.07
N ILE A 5 5.35 1.66 -0.42
CA ILE A 5 4.51 2.59 0.32
C ILE A 5 3.35 2.94 -0.60
N THR A 6 2.14 2.60 -0.17
CA THR A 6 0.92 2.92 -0.91
C THR A 6 0.27 4.13 -0.27
N LEU A 7 0.05 5.16 -1.07
CA LEU A 7 -0.66 6.36 -0.69
C LEU A 7 -2.04 6.27 -1.32
N ALA A 8 -3.08 6.43 -0.53
CA ALA A 8 -4.43 6.23 -1.02
C ALA A 8 -5.33 7.42 -0.70
N ASN A 9 -6.26 7.68 -1.62
CA ASN A 9 -7.32 8.66 -1.43
C ASN A 9 -8.66 7.95 -1.51
N PHE A 10 -9.61 8.33 -0.67
CA PHE A 10 -10.97 7.88 -0.81
C PHE A 10 -11.57 8.42 -2.09
N THR A 11 -12.36 7.59 -2.77
CA THR A 11 -13.28 8.04 -3.81
C THR A 11 -14.53 8.63 -3.16
N ASP A 12 -15.45 9.15 -3.97
CA ASP A 12 -16.74 9.61 -3.45
C ASP A 12 -17.46 8.46 -2.74
N GLN A 13 -17.43 7.27 -3.31
CA GLN A 13 -17.99 6.07 -2.69
C GLN A 13 -17.31 5.75 -1.36
N GLY A 14 -15.97 5.78 -1.34
CA GLY A 14 -15.20 5.42 -0.15
C GLY A 14 -15.42 6.39 1.00
N ILE A 15 -15.49 7.70 0.71
CA ILE A 15 -15.70 8.69 1.77
C ILE A 15 -17.12 8.64 2.33
N LYS A 16 -18.12 8.34 1.51
CA LYS A 16 -19.49 8.16 1.99
C LYS A 16 -19.60 7.00 2.97
N GLY A 17 -18.85 5.93 2.75
CA GLY A 17 -18.82 4.76 3.63
C GLY A 17 -17.62 4.74 4.56
N VAL A 18 -17.09 5.90 4.94
CA VAL A 18 -15.83 5.99 5.70
C VAL A 18 -15.86 5.26 7.04
N LYS A 19 -17.03 5.12 7.64
CA LYS A 19 -17.18 4.40 8.90
C LYS A 19 -16.81 2.91 8.77
N ASP A 20 -16.86 2.36 7.56
CA ASP A 20 -16.47 0.98 7.30
C ASP A 20 -14.97 0.84 6.96
N SER A 21 -14.23 1.95 6.89
CA SER A 21 -12.83 1.92 6.52
C SER A 21 -11.97 1.01 7.40
N PRO A 22 -12.14 0.96 8.72
CA PRO A 22 -11.39 0.01 9.54
C PRO A 22 -11.64 -1.45 9.17
N LYS A 23 -12.87 -1.81 8.81
CA LYS A 23 -13.20 -3.17 8.35
C LYS A 23 -12.54 -3.46 7.01
N ARG A 24 -12.56 -2.48 6.09
CA ARG A 24 -11.90 -2.62 4.80
C ARG A 24 -10.39 -2.79 4.96
N ALA A 25 -9.80 -2.10 5.94
CA ALA A 25 -8.37 -2.24 6.26
C ALA A 25 -8.05 -3.66 6.75
N GLU A 26 -8.89 -4.25 7.59
CA GLU A 26 -8.70 -5.62 8.04
C GLU A 26 -8.82 -6.62 6.88
N ALA A 27 -9.78 -6.41 5.98
CA ALA A 27 -9.91 -7.22 4.77
C ALA A 27 -8.68 -7.11 3.87
N PHE A 28 -8.13 -5.91 3.74
CA PHE A 28 -6.89 -5.66 3.00
C PHE A 28 -5.72 -6.45 3.58
N LYS A 29 -5.56 -6.41 4.90
CA LYS A 29 -4.48 -7.16 5.58
C LYS A 29 -4.62 -8.66 5.34
N ALA A 30 -5.84 -9.17 5.36
CA ALA A 30 -6.09 -10.60 5.10
C ALA A 30 -5.75 -10.96 3.64
N MET A 31 -6.13 -10.12 2.69
CA MET A 31 -5.78 -10.31 1.28
C MET A 31 -4.27 -10.29 1.07
N ALA A 32 -3.59 -9.35 1.71
CA ALA A 32 -2.14 -9.24 1.64
C ALA A 32 -1.46 -10.51 2.15
N ALA A 33 -1.90 -11.02 3.29
CA ALA A 33 -1.34 -12.23 3.87
C ALA A 33 -1.49 -13.43 2.92
N LYS A 34 -2.65 -13.57 2.29
CA LYS A 34 -2.89 -14.65 1.31
C LYS A 34 -1.99 -14.53 0.09
N ALA A 35 -1.60 -13.32 -0.28
CA ALA A 35 -0.72 -13.07 -1.42
C ALA A 35 0.77 -13.15 -1.04
N GLY A 36 1.10 -13.54 0.18
CA GLY A 36 2.48 -13.61 0.63
C GLY A 36 3.07 -12.25 0.97
N MET A 37 2.23 -11.26 1.22
CA MET A 37 2.64 -9.90 1.59
C MET A 37 2.43 -9.66 3.07
N SER A 38 3.17 -8.71 3.61
CA SER A 38 3.07 -8.31 5.02
C SER A 38 2.80 -6.82 5.12
N VAL A 39 1.71 -6.44 5.78
CA VAL A 39 1.41 -5.04 6.07
C VAL A 39 2.20 -4.64 7.32
N LYS A 40 3.17 -3.74 7.15
CA LYS A 40 4.02 -3.29 8.25
C LYS A 40 3.41 -2.14 9.02
N SER A 41 2.74 -1.24 8.32
CA SER A 41 2.10 -0.06 8.93
C SER A 41 0.91 0.34 8.10
N LEU A 42 -0.11 0.86 8.77
CA LEU A 42 -1.28 1.41 8.08
C LEU A 42 -1.79 2.58 8.93
N TYR A 43 -1.87 3.76 8.32
CA TYR A 43 -2.33 4.96 8.99
C TYR A 43 -3.38 5.65 8.14
N TRP A 44 -4.38 6.24 8.80
CA TRP A 44 -5.28 7.21 8.19
C TRP A 44 -4.67 8.59 8.40
N THR A 45 -4.70 9.41 7.36
CA THR A 45 -4.06 10.73 7.37
C THR A 45 -5.04 11.81 6.90
N LEU A 46 -4.67 13.05 7.14
CA LEU A 46 -5.37 14.22 6.61
C LEU A 46 -4.38 15.00 5.74
N GLY A 47 -4.88 15.55 4.64
CA GLY A 47 -4.06 16.29 3.70
C GLY A 47 -4.25 15.75 2.28
N HIS A 48 -3.17 15.66 1.51
CA HIS A 48 -3.23 15.18 0.14
C HIS A 48 -3.62 13.71 0.03
N TYR A 49 -3.35 12.92 1.08
CA TYR A 49 -3.67 11.50 1.10
C TYR A 49 -4.47 11.17 2.34
N ASP A 50 -5.34 10.17 2.22
CA ASP A 50 -6.22 9.75 3.32
C ASP A 50 -5.68 8.53 4.05
N LEU A 51 -4.88 7.70 3.38
CA LEU A 51 -4.23 6.53 3.98
C LEU A 51 -2.80 6.43 3.50
N VAL A 52 -1.95 5.92 4.40
CA VAL A 52 -0.56 5.56 4.09
C VAL A 52 -0.34 4.15 4.58
N VAL A 53 0.10 3.26 3.69
CA VAL A 53 0.31 1.85 4.01
C VAL A 53 1.71 1.45 3.61
N VAL A 54 2.44 0.82 4.52
CA VAL A 54 3.76 0.27 4.24
C VAL A 54 3.63 -1.25 4.19
N VAL A 55 4.01 -1.84 3.06
CA VAL A 55 3.94 -3.29 2.86
C VAL A 55 5.28 -3.84 2.39
N GLU A 56 5.53 -5.10 2.75
CA GLU A 56 6.58 -5.90 2.15
C GLU A 56 5.95 -6.94 1.25
N ALA A 57 6.48 -7.07 0.05
CA ALA A 57 5.97 -7.99 -0.96
C ALA A 57 7.13 -8.71 -1.66
N PRO A 58 6.89 -9.91 -2.23
CA PRO A 58 7.93 -10.63 -2.97
C PRO A 58 8.47 -9.82 -4.15
N ASP A 59 7.58 -9.10 -4.83
CA ASP A 59 7.92 -8.33 -6.03
C ASP A 59 6.87 -7.26 -6.32
N ALA A 60 7.18 -6.38 -7.26
CA ALA A 60 6.29 -5.29 -7.65
C ALA A 60 4.99 -5.81 -8.29
N ALA A 61 5.05 -6.91 -9.03
CA ALA A 61 3.87 -7.47 -9.67
C ALA A 61 2.83 -7.92 -8.65
N THR A 62 3.28 -8.56 -7.57
CA THR A 62 2.38 -9.00 -6.48
C THR A 62 1.76 -7.81 -5.79
N ALA A 63 2.56 -6.79 -5.46
CA ALA A 63 2.06 -5.57 -4.82
C ALA A 63 1.05 -4.85 -5.71
N THR A 64 1.33 -4.76 -7.01
CA THR A 64 0.45 -4.12 -7.98
C THR A 64 -0.87 -4.88 -8.11
N SER A 65 -0.82 -6.21 -8.15
CA SER A 65 -2.01 -7.05 -8.23
C SER A 65 -2.95 -6.79 -7.05
N LEU A 66 -2.41 -6.70 -5.84
CA LEU A 66 -3.21 -6.41 -4.66
C LEU A 66 -3.82 -5.01 -4.72
N ASN A 67 -3.02 -4.03 -5.12
CA ASN A 67 -3.51 -2.65 -5.22
C ASN A 67 -4.63 -2.52 -6.26
N LEU A 68 -4.51 -3.22 -7.39
CA LEU A 68 -5.56 -3.23 -8.41
C LEU A 68 -6.84 -3.88 -7.88
N ALA A 69 -6.71 -4.99 -7.15
CA ALA A 69 -7.86 -5.66 -6.56
C ALA A 69 -8.59 -4.74 -5.59
N VAL A 70 -7.85 -4.03 -4.75
CA VAL A 70 -8.43 -3.08 -3.78
C VAL A 70 -9.08 -1.90 -4.50
N ALA A 71 -8.38 -1.31 -5.48
CA ALA A 71 -8.91 -0.18 -6.23
C ALA A 71 -10.17 -0.54 -7.02
N SER A 72 -10.26 -1.79 -7.49
CA SER A 72 -11.42 -2.26 -8.25
C SER A 72 -12.69 -2.31 -7.42
N LEU A 73 -12.59 -2.32 -6.09
CA LEU A 73 -13.76 -2.26 -5.20
C LEU A 73 -14.37 -0.85 -5.16
N GLY A 74 -13.65 0.15 -5.67
CA GLY A 74 -14.20 1.49 -5.88
C GLY A 74 -14.10 2.44 -4.69
N ASN A 75 -13.51 2.02 -3.58
CA ASN A 75 -13.46 2.84 -2.36
C ASN A 75 -12.23 3.75 -2.27
N VAL A 76 -11.15 3.39 -2.95
CA VAL A 76 -9.88 4.14 -2.90
C VAL A 76 -9.23 4.19 -4.27
N ARG A 77 -8.42 5.23 -4.45
CA ARG A 77 -7.45 5.35 -5.54
C ARG A 77 -6.07 5.31 -4.89
N THR A 78 -5.14 4.60 -5.51
CA THR A 78 -3.83 4.36 -4.91
C THR A 78 -2.69 4.85 -5.78
N GLU A 79 -1.62 5.27 -5.12
CA GLU A 79 -0.33 5.57 -5.73
C GLU A 79 0.71 4.78 -4.93
N THR A 80 1.53 4.00 -5.60
CA THR A 80 2.50 3.14 -4.92
C THR A 80 3.92 3.58 -5.23
N LEU A 81 4.71 3.74 -4.17
CA LEU A 81 6.11 4.09 -4.24
C LEU A 81 6.94 2.86 -3.91
N THR A 82 7.97 2.61 -4.69
CA THR A 82 9.00 1.64 -4.31
C THR A 82 9.88 2.30 -3.27
N ALA A 83 10.08 1.64 -2.13
CA ALA A 83 10.82 2.21 -1.01
C ALA A 83 12.08 1.39 -0.73
N PHE A 84 13.14 2.09 -0.31
CA PHE A 84 14.41 1.47 0.01
C PHE A 84 14.82 1.88 1.41
N SER A 85 15.29 0.91 2.20
CA SER A 85 15.91 1.21 3.50
C SER A 85 17.23 1.92 3.27
N ALA A 86 17.82 2.48 4.33
CA ALA A 86 19.14 3.10 4.24
C ALA A 86 20.19 2.08 3.77
N GLU A 87 20.11 0.85 4.25
CA GLU A 87 21.02 -0.22 3.84
C GLU A 87 20.86 -0.56 2.36
N GLU A 88 19.62 -0.72 1.91
CA GLU A 88 19.32 -0.99 0.50
C GLU A 88 19.79 0.15 -0.40
N PHE A 89 19.56 1.38 0.03
CA PHE A 89 19.97 2.55 -0.72
C PHE A 89 21.50 2.63 -0.84
N GLY A 90 22.21 2.28 0.24
CA GLY A 90 23.66 2.17 0.19
C GLY A 90 24.16 1.20 -0.88
N ARG A 91 23.47 0.05 -1.01
CA ARG A 91 23.82 -0.92 -2.06
C ARG A 91 23.54 -0.38 -3.46
N ILE A 92 22.44 0.38 -3.61
CA ILE A 92 22.11 1.03 -4.88
C ILE A 92 23.20 2.03 -5.27
N LEU A 93 23.67 2.83 -4.31
CA LEU A 93 24.73 3.79 -4.56
C LEU A 93 26.02 3.10 -5.02
N GLY A 94 26.30 1.90 -4.52
CA GLY A 94 27.43 1.10 -4.97
C GLY A 94 27.36 0.64 -6.41
N LYS A 95 26.17 0.70 -7.03
CA LYS A 95 25.97 0.34 -8.44
C LYS A 95 26.06 1.53 -9.38
N MET A 96 26.23 2.73 -8.85
CA MET A 96 26.33 3.93 -9.69
C MET A 96 27.57 3.84 -10.56
N PRO A 97 27.46 4.19 -11.87
CA PRO A 97 28.62 4.20 -12.76
C PRO A 97 29.62 5.30 -12.41
#